data_cd720f472ca5d34b136784d394d30844
#
_entry.id   cd720f472ca5d34b136784d394d30844
#
_cell.length_a   1.000
_cell.length_b   1.000
_cell.length_c   1.000
_cell.angle_alpha   90.00
_cell.angle_beta   90.00
_cell.angle_gamma   90.00
#
_symmetry.space_group_name_H-M   'P 1'
#
loop_
_entity.id
_entity.type
_entity.pdbx_description
1 polymer ?
#
loop_
_entity_poly.entity_id
_entity_poly.type
_entity_poly.pdbx_seq_one_letter_code
_entity_poly.pdbx_strand_id
1 'polypeptide(L)'
;MNPSSPLLALCMIVKNEAENLPRCLDSVKDVVDEMIIVDTGSTDNTKEIASSYGAKVYDFEWVNDFSVARNYSIDQAKAEWILVLDADEALETETAKRLRGDLYNATADAYILLRIEFFSDQMYSNYDFAALLRLFRNRPGYRYERAYHEEIDPAIKRHNGKIEYCYDWVILHYGLMDKRVQGDDLRHERAIRILTQAIAEKPIDPNLYMFMASE
;
A
#
# COMPACT_ATOMS: atom_id res chain seq x y z
N MET A 1 -11.38 1.19 24.89
CA MET A 1 -11.59 0.62 23.55
C MET A 1 -12.83 -0.25 23.61
N ASN A 2 -13.68 -0.16 22.61
CA ASN A 2 -14.87 -1.01 22.53
C ASN A 2 -14.41 -2.41 22.09
N PRO A 3 -14.58 -3.50 22.85
CA PRO A 3 -14.02 -4.82 22.52
C PRO A 3 -14.60 -5.46 21.25
N SER A 4 -15.48 -4.78 20.53
CA SER A 4 -16.14 -5.25 19.33
C SER A 4 -15.69 -4.58 18.02
N SER A 5 -14.78 -3.61 18.05
CA SER A 5 -14.30 -2.95 16.83
C SER A 5 -13.02 -3.63 16.33
N PRO A 6 -12.87 -3.85 15.00
CA PRO A 6 -11.65 -4.40 14.45
C PRO A 6 -10.47 -3.43 14.73
N LEU A 7 -9.30 -4.01 15.06
CA LEU A 7 -8.10 -3.24 15.39
C LEU A 7 -7.35 -2.84 14.12
N LEU A 8 -7.15 -3.77 13.19
CA LEU A 8 -6.26 -3.58 12.05
C LEU A 8 -6.92 -4.08 10.76
N ALA A 9 -6.95 -3.25 9.73
CA ALA A 9 -7.34 -3.61 8.37
C ALA A 9 -6.15 -3.55 7.43
N LEU A 10 -6.03 -4.56 6.54
CA LEU A 10 -5.27 -4.44 5.31
C LEU A 10 -6.12 -3.69 4.28
N CYS A 11 -5.57 -2.62 3.70
CA CYS A 11 -6.15 -1.93 2.54
C CYS A 11 -5.18 -2.04 1.36
N MET A 12 -5.66 -2.55 0.23
CA MET A 12 -4.84 -2.83 -0.94
C MET A 12 -5.59 -2.47 -2.21
N ILE A 13 -4.86 -2.00 -3.22
CA ILE A 13 -5.33 -1.89 -4.61
C ILE A 13 -4.57 -2.90 -5.45
N VAL A 14 -5.26 -3.58 -6.37
CA VAL A 14 -4.67 -4.65 -7.18
C VAL A 14 -5.07 -4.57 -8.64
N LYS A 15 -4.21 -5.11 -9.52
CA LYS A 15 -4.53 -5.39 -10.92
C LYS A 15 -3.60 -6.48 -11.47
N ASN A 16 -4.16 -7.65 -11.78
CA ASN A 16 -3.42 -8.81 -12.34
C ASN A 16 -2.26 -9.26 -11.45
N GLU A 17 -2.57 -9.54 -10.18
CA GLU A 17 -1.60 -9.92 -9.14
C GLU A 17 -1.79 -11.36 -8.64
N ALA A 18 -2.38 -12.25 -9.45
CA ALA A 18 -2.68 -13.62 -9.06
C ALA A 18 -1.44 -14.41 -8.56
N GLU A 19 -0.24 -14.10 -9.05
CA GLU A 19 1.00 -14.76 -8.61
C GLU A 19 1.52 -14.23 -7.27
N ASN A 20 1.44 -12.94 -7.03
CA ASN A 20 2.02 -12.28 -5.84
C ASN A 20 1.08 -12.30 -4.64
N LEU A 21 -0.22 -12.09 -4.90
CA LEU A 21 -1.24 -11.90 -3.88
C LEU A 21 -1.27 -13.00 -2.79
N PRO A 22 -1.11 -14.31 -3.08
CA PRO A 22 -1.09 -15.34 -2.04
C PRO A 22 0.00 -15.12 -0.99
N ARG A 23 1.22 -14.76 -1.39
CA ARG A 23 2.34 -14.50 -0.48
C ARG A 23 2.05 -13.32 0.43
N CYS A 24 1.51 -12.23 -0.11
CA CYS A 24 1.12 -11.06 0.66
C CYS A 24 0.05 -11.42 1.69
N LEU A 25 -1.05 -12.04 1.26
CA LEU A 25 -2.18 -12.37 2.14
C LEU A 25 -1.80 -13.41 3.21
N ASP A 26 -0.97 -14.41 2.88
CA ASP A 26 -0.45 -15.37 3.87
C ASP A 26 0.34 -14.68 4.99
N SER A 27 1.05 -13.60 4.69
CA SER A 27 1.84 -12.87 5.69
C SER A 27 1.00 -12.08 6.70
N VAL A 28 -0.28 -11.78 6.38
CA VAL A 28 -1.12 -10.90 7.18
C VAL A 28 -2.44 -11.52 7.65
N LYS A 29 -2.88 -12.66 7.10
CA LYS A 29 -4.20 -13.25 7.37
C LYS A 29 -4.51 -13.49 8.85
N ASP A 30 -3.49 -13.78 9.65
CA ASP A 30 -3.61 -14.03 11.09
C ASP A 30 -3.32 -12.75 11.92
N VAL A 31 -3.01 -11.64 11.26
CA VAL A 31 -2.62 -10.36 11.90
C VAL A 31 -3.74 -9.33 11.80
N VAL A 32 -4.45 -9.28 10.67
CA VAL A 32 -5.49 -8.28 10.40
C VAL A 32 -6.89 -8.83 10.71
N ASP A 33 -7.81 -7.94 11.09
CA ASP A 33 -9.21 -8.29 11.32
C ASP A 33 -10.06 -8.12 10.06
N GLU A 34 -9.60 -7.29 9.11
CA GLU A 34 -10.26 -7.02 7.84
C GLU A 34 -9.23 -7.01 6.71
N MET A 35 -9.57 -7.57 5.58
CA MET A 35 -8.84 -7.42 4.33
C MET A 35 -9.76 -6.75 3.30
N ILE A 36 -9.40 -5.54 2.89
CA ILE A 36 -10.11 -4.73 1.91
C ILE A 36 -9.25 -4.66 0.66
N ILE A 37 -9.71 -5.29 -0.42
CA ILE A 37 -8.99 -5.35 -1.69
C ILE A 37 -9.81 -4.66 -2.76
N VAL A 38 -9.25 -3.63 -3.36
CA VAL A 38 -9.86 -2.87 -4.45
C VAL A 38 -9.22 -3.30 -5.75
N ASP A 39 -10.01 -3.99 -6.59
CA ASP A 39 -9.59 -4.45 -7.90
C ASP A 39 -9.82 -3.35 -8.95
N THR A 40 -8.76 -2.94 -9.64
CA THR A 40 -8.77 -1.88 -10.65
C THR A 40 -8.87 -2.41 -12.08
N GLY A 41 -9.47 -3.59 -12.24
CA GLY A 41 -9.75 -4.22 -13.53
C GLY A 41 -8.82 -5.37 -13.87
N SER A 42 -8.68 -6.35 -12.95
CA SER A 42 -7.98 -7.61 -13.22
C SER A 42 -8.72 -8.48 -14.23
N THR A 43 -7.93 -9.19 -15.03
CA THR A 43 -8.41 -10.16 -16.03
C THR A 43 -7.92 -11.58 -15.75
N ASP A 44 -7.15 -11.74 -14.68
CA ASP A 44 -6.67 -13.02 -14.15
C ASP A 44 -7.47 -13.45 -12.91
N ASN A 45 -6.99 -14.44 -12.16
CA ASN A 45 -7.66 -14.99 -10.98
C ASN A 45 -7.43 -14.16 -9.70
N THR A 46 -6.99 -12.91 -9.79
CA THR A 46 -6.71 -12.04 -8.62
C THR A 46 -7.90 -11.95 -7.66
N LYS A 47 -9.12 -11.71 -8.18
CA LYS A 47 -10.33 -11.56 -7.36
C LYS A 47 -10.75 -12.85 -6.67
N GLU A 48 -10.67 -13.97 -7.37
CA GLU A 48 -10.96 -15.30 -6.84
C GLU A 48 -10.00 -15.66 -5.70
N ILE A 49 -8.71 -15.38 -5.90
CA ILE A 49 -7.67 -15.59 -4.87
C ILE A 49 -7.99 -14.72 -3.65
N ALA A 50 -8.17 -13.42 -3.81
CA ALA A 50 -8.50 -12.51 -2.71
C ALA A 50 -9.72 -13.01 -1.91
N SER A 51 -10.78 -13.41 -2.62
CA SER A 51 -12.02 -13.91 -2.00
C SER A 51 -11.78 -15.21 -1.23
N SER A 52 -10.89 -16.09 -1.69
CA SER A 52 -10.57 -17.35 -1.01
C SER A 52 -9.87 -17.15 0.35
N TYR A 53 -9.21 -16.01 0.54
CA TYR A 53 -8.63 -15.58 1.82
C TYR A 53 -9.65 -14.87 2.74
N GLY A 54 -10.91 -14.74 2.32
CA GLY A 54 -11.95 -14.04 3.07
C GLY A 54 -11.86 -12.50 2.95
N ALA A 55 -11.11 -11.98 1.98
CA ALA A 55 -11.06 -10.56 1.73
C ALA A 55 -12.38 -10.04 1.15
N LYS A 56 -12.72 -8.80 1.51
CA LYS A 56 -13.80 -8.04 0.86
C LYS A 56 -13.24 -7.42 -0.40
N VAL A 57 -13.68 -7.92 -1.56
CA VAL A 57 -13.21 -7.44 -2.87
C VAL A 57 -14.20 -6.44 -3.42
N TYR A 58 -13.69 -5.29 -3.87
CA TYR A 58 -14.46 -4.20 -4.47
C TYR A 58 -13.92 -3.91 -5.87
N ASP A 59 -14.80 -3.91 -6.87
CA ASP A 59 -14.45 -3.45 -8.21
C ASP A 59 -14.35 -1.92 -8.24
N PHE A 60 -13.33 -1.39 -8.88
CA PHE A 60 -13.08 0.04 -9.00
C PHE A 60 -12.66 0.36 -10.44
N GLU A 61 -13.40 1.25 -11.10
CA GLU A 61 -13.03 1.73 -12.43
C GLU A 61 -11.78 2.60 -12.33
N TRP A 62 -10.71 2.21 -13.03
CA TRP A 62 -9.45 2.93 -12.99
C TRP A 62 -9.55 4.33 -13.62
N VAL A 63 -9.25 5.36 -12.84
CA VAL A 63 -9.38 6.78 -13.21
C VAL A 63 -8.03 7.49 -13.41
N ASN A 64 -6.94 6.77 -13.59
CA ASN A 64 -5.56 7.30 -13.69
C ASN A 64 -5.13 8.08 -12.43
N ASP A 65 -5.55 7.64 -11.26
CA ASP A 65 -5.22 8.25 -9.98
C ASP A 65 -5.12 7.17 -8.91
N PHE A 66 -3.89 6.92 -8.44
CA PHE A 66 -3.63 5.95 -7.38
C PHE A 66 -4.24 6.39 -6.04
N SER A 67 -4.21 7.68 -5.72
CA SER A 67 -4.74 8.19 -4.46
C SER A 67 -6.24 7.96 -4.32
N VAL A 68 -7.00 8.12 -5.40
CA VAL A 68 -8.45 7.89 -5.40
C VAL A 68 -8.75 6.40 -5.13
N ALA A 69 -8.05 5.48 -5.78
CA ALA A 69 -8.24 4.04 -5.57
C ALA A 69 -7.85 3.62 -4.14
N ARG A 70 -6.70 4.13 -3.60
CA ARG A 70 -6.31 3.87 -2.20
C ARG A 70 -7.31 4.44 -1.21
N ASN A 71 -7.78 5.67 -1.42
CA ASN A 71 -8.77 6.29 -0.55
C ASN A 71 -10.09 5.52 -0.57
N TYR A 72 -10.50 5.01 -1.73
CA TYR A 72 -11.67 4.16 -1.83
C TYR A 72 -11.52 2.89 -0.96
N SER A 73 -10.34 2.26 -0.92
CA SER A 73 -10.09 1.11 -0.05
C SER A 73 -10.18 1.46 1.44
N ILE A 74 -9.63 2.61 1.84
CA ILE A 74 -9.69 3.11 3.22
C ILE A 74 -11.14 3.39 3.64
N ASP A 75 -11.97 3.94 2.75
CA ASP A 75 -13.38 4.24 3.03
C ASP A 75 -14.22 2.99 3.33
N GLN A 76 -13.78 1.80 2.88
CA GLN A 76 -14.45 0.53 3.17
C GLN A 76 -14.02 -0.08 4.51
N ALA A 77 -12.90 0.35 5.09
CA ALA A 77 -12.36 -0.20 6.31
C ALA A 77 -13.06 0.35 7.57
N LYS A 78 -13.27 -0.51 8.56
CA LYS A 78 -13.87 -0.16 9.86
C LYS A 78 -12.89 -0.26 11.02
N ALA A 79 -11.70 -0.81 10.78
CA ALA A 79 -10.67 -0.99 11.78
C ALA A 79 -10.10 0.36 12.26
N GLU A 80 -9.54 0.35 13.46
CA GLU A 80 -8.89 1.53 14.06
C GLU A 80 -7.59 1.91 13.33
N TRP A 81 -6.87 0.92 12.81
CA TRP A 81 -5.62 1.07 12.09
C TRP A 81 -5.74 0.54 10.67
N ILE A 82 -5.03 1.18 9.76
CA ILE A 82 -4.88 0.79 8.37
C ILE A 82 -3.43 0.40 8.12
N LEU A 83 -3.22 -0.83 7.64
CA LEU A 83 -1.98 -1.29 7.02
C LEU A 83 -2.18 -1.28 5.51
N VAL A 84 -1.28 -0.62 4.79
CA VAL A 84 -1.28 -0.62 3.32
C VAL A 84 -0.11 -1.46 2.84
N LEU A 85 -0.40 -2.47 2.02
CA LEU A 85 0.59 -3.26 1.30
C LEU A 85 0.23 -3.31 -0.18
N ASP A 86 1.25 -3.42 -1.02
CA ASP A 86 1.10 -3.80 -2.42
C ASP A 86 1.14 -5.33 -2.54
N ALA A 87 0.58 -5.91 -3.60
CA ALA A 87 0.43 -7.37 -3.71
C ALA A 87 1.77 -8.12 -3.77
N ASP A 88 2.83 -7.45 -4.20
CA ASP A 88 4.20 -7.95 -4.25
C ASP A 88 5.00 -7.69 -2.97
N GLU A 89 4.34 -7.18 -1.92
CA GLU A 89 4.90 -7.00 -0.58
C GLU A 89 4.40 -8.09 0.38
N ALA A 90 5.17 -8.36 1.44
CA ALA A 90 4.77 -9.24 2.54
C ALA A 90 5.23 -8.64 3.87
N LEU A 91 4.41 -8.80 4.92
CA LEU A 91 4.83 -8.45 6.27
C LEU A 91 5.86 -9.48 6.76
N GLU A 92 6.98 -9.00 7.29
CA GLU A 92 8.02 -9.87 7.81
C GLU A 92 7.50 -10.67 9.03
N THR A 93 7.96 -11.91 9.20
CA THR A 93 7.40 -12.87 10.16
C THR A 93 7.44 -12.39 11.62
N GLU A 94 8.57 -11.81 12.08
CA GLU A 94 8.68 -11.33 13.46
C GLU A 94 7.84 -10.06 13.68
N THR A 95 7.73 -9.23 12.64
CA THR A 95 6.80 -8.09 12.61
C THR A 95 5.35 -8.56 12.75
N ALA A 96 4.94 -9.56 11.96
CA ALA A 96 3.60 -10.13 12.00
C ALA A 96 3.22 -10.65 13.39
N LYS A 97 4.13 -11.32 14.09
CA LYS A 97 3.89 -11.87 15.43
C LYS A 97 3.61 -10.81 16.50
N ARG A 98 4.24 -9.64 16.41
CA ARG A 98 4.16 -8.62 17.46
C ARG A 98 3.28 -7.42 17.14
N LEU A 99 3.01 -7.13 15.86
CA LEU A 99 2.37 -5.90 15.41
C LEU A 99 1.07 -5.60 16.16
N ARG A 100 0.17 -6.58 16.31
CA ARG A 100 -1.10 -6.36 17.04
C ARG A 100 -0.87 -5.97 18.49
N GLY A 101 0.08 -6.61 19.18
CA GLY A 101 0.44 -6.29 20.57
C GLY A 101 0.99 -4.88 20.70
N ASP A 102 1.85 -4.49 19.78
CA ASP A 102 2.49 -3.17 19.77
C ASP A 102 1.45 -2.05 19.49
N LEU A 103 0.47 -2.29 18.62
CA LEU A 103 -0.58 -1.32 18.30
C LEU A 103 -1.47 -0.95 19.49
N TYR A 104 -1.67 -1.84 20.47
CA TYR A 104 -2.43 -1.51 21.69
C TYR A 104 -1.73 -0.42 22.52
N ASN A 105 -0.40 -0.31 22.42
CA ASN A 105 0.42 0.65 23.15
C ASN A 105 0.91 1.81 22.26
N ALA A 106 0.45 1.86 21.01
CA ALA A 106 0.89 2.84 20.03
C ALA A 106 0.50 4.27 20.42
N THR A 107 1.48 5.17 20.45
CA THR A 107 1.31 6.59 20.83
C THR A 107 1.29 7.55 19.66
N ALA A 108 1.71 7.11 18.48
CA ALA A 108 1.66 7.89 17.25
C ALA A 108 0.34 7.68 16.49
N ASP A 109 0.12 8.50 15.48
CA ASP A 109 -1.00 8.39 14.56
C ASP A 109 -0.63 7.62 13.29
N ALA A 110 0.66 7.55 13.00
CA ALA A 110 1.19 6.83 11.85
C ALA A 110 2.64 6.40 12.08
N TYR A 111 3.03 5.36 11.37
CA TYR A 111 4.37 4.79 11.42
C TYR A 111 4.97 4.65 10.03
N ILE A 112 6.23 5.05 9.90
CA ILE A 112 7.09 4.78 8.77
C ILE A 112 7.82 3.47 9.05
N LEU A 113 7.60 2.47 8.20
CA LEU A 113 8.15 1.13 8.30
C LEU A 113 9.38 0.98 7.41
N LEU A 114 10.26 0.06 7.76
CA LEU A 114 11.37 -0.36 6.91
C LEU A 114 10.85 -1.30 5.82
N ARG A 115 11.13 -1.01 4.55
CA ARG A 115 10.91 -1.93 3.44
C ARG A 115 12.25 -2.44 2.92
N ILE A 116 12.40 -3.76 2.84
CA ILE A 116 13.56 -4.43 2.23
C ILE A 116 13.18 -4.82 0.82
N GLU A 117 13.93 -4.33 -0.15
CA GLU A 117 13.71 -4.53 -1.58
C GLU A 117 14.67 -5.59 -2.12
N PHE A 118 14.16 -6.70 -2.65
CA PHE A 118 14.98 -7.75 -3.22
C PHE A 118 15.07 -7.62 -4.74
N PHE A 119 16.30 -7.69 -5.28
CA PHE A 119 16.58 -7.60 -6.71
C PHE A 119 16.84 -8.96 -7.37
N SER A 120 16.99 -10.03 -6.58
CA SER A 120 17.24 -11.38 -7.09
C SER A 120 16.81 -12.45 -6.09
N ASP A 121 16.70 -13.70 -6.57
CA ASP A 121 16.41 -14.87 -5.72
C ASP A 121 17.48 -15.13 -4.64
N GLN A 122 18.65 -14.50 -4.76
CA GLN A 122 19.68 -14.52 -3.73
C GLN A 122 19.41 -13.43 -2.69
N MET A 123 18.36 -13.60 -1.91
CA MET A 123 17.79 -12.63 -0.98
C MET A 123 18.81 -11.96 -0.02
N TYR A 124 19.95 -12.61 0.26
CA TYR A 124 20.94 -12.09 1.20
C TYR A 124 22.13 -11.36 0.55
N SER A 125 22.16 -11.27 -0.77
CA SER A 125 23.30 -10.69 -1.50
C SER A 125 22.96 -9.45 -2.33
N ASN A 126 21.68 -9.19 -2.61
CA ASN A 126 21.28 -8.07 -3.46
C ASN A 126 19.94 -7.50 -2.99
N TYR A 127 19.98 -6.54 -2.07
CA TYR A 127 18.81 -5.86 -1.51
C TYR A 127 19.13 -4.38 -1.23
N ASP A 128 18.10 -3.58 -1.14
CA ASP A 128 18.12 -2.17 -0.74
C ASP A 128 17.06 -1.89 0.32
N PHE A 129 17.05 -0.70 0.87
CA PHE A 129 16.12 -0.29 1.90
C PHE A 129 15.36 0.97 1.50
N ALA A 130 14.07 0.95 1.78
CA ALA A 130 13.23 2.14 1.71
C ALA A 130 12.47 2.32 3.04
N ALA A 131 12.12 3.56 3.35
CA ALA A 131 11.30 3.89 4.51
C ALA A 131 9.96 4.45 4.03
N LEU A 132 8.85 3.75 4.32
CA LEU A 132 7.53 4.08 3.80
C LEU A 132 6.51 4.19 4.90
N LEU A 133 5.63 5.20 4.81
CA LEU A 133 4.47 5.31 5.66
C LEU A 133 3.41 4.32 5.18
N ARG A 134 3.28 3.20 5.87
CA ARG A 134 2.40 2.08 5.50
C ARG A 134 1.38 1.72 6.58
N LEU A 135 1.49 2.30 7.78
CA LEU A 135 0.62 2.01 8.92
C LEU A 135 0.16 3.32 9.57
N PHE A 136 -1.15 3.52 9.68
CA PHE A 136 -1.73 4.74 10.23
C PHE A 136 -3.13 4.52 10.81
N ARG A 137 -3.55 5.42 11.73
CA ARG A 137 -4.91 5.39 12.29
C ARG A 137 -5.95 5.73 11.23
N ASN A 138 -7.04 4.98 11.22
CA ASN A 138 -8.18 5.26 10.35
C ASN A 138 -8.97 6.47 10.89
N ARG A 139 -8.52 7.66 10.53
CA ARG A 139 -9.16 8.92 10.94
C ARG A 139 -9.76 9.65 9.75
N PRO A 140 -10.90 10.34 9.94
CA PRO A 140 -11.39 11.28 8.94
C PRO A 140 -10.30 12.29 8.56
N GLY A 141 -10.08 12.46 7.25
CA GLY A 141 -9.08 13.40 6.75
C GLY A 141 -7.68 12.79 6.53
N TYR A 142 -7.37 11.59 7.03
CA TYR A 142 -6.15 10.88 6.66
C TYR A 142 -6.40 10.19 5.31
N ARG A 143 -6.06 10.88 4.24
CA ARG A 143 -6.28 10.42 2.86
C ARG A 143 -5.05 10.68 2.01
N TYR A 144 -4.79 9.76 1.10
CA TYR A 144 -3.74 9.87 0.10
C TYR A 144 -4.00 11.06 -0.82
N GLU A 145 -2.94 11.70 -1.27
CA GLU A 145 -2.94 12.82 -2.19
C GLU A 145 -1.96 12.53 -3.33
N ARG A 146 -2.16 13.16 -4.47
CA ARG A 146 -1.47 12.99 -5.74
C ARG A 146 -1.86 11.73 -6.50
N ALA A 147 -2.03 11.90 -7.80
CA ALA A 147 -2.41 10.82 -8.70
C ALA A 147 -1.29 9.78 -8.91
N TYR A 148 -0.03 10.23 -8.79
CA TYR A 148 1.20 9.43 -8.92
C TYR A 148 2.17 9.78 -7.81
N HIS A 149 2.90 8.80 -7.31
CA HIS A 149 3.66 8.92 -6.05
C HIS A 149 2.78 9.46 -4.91
N GLU A 150 1.66 8.79 -4.73
CA GLU A 150 0.66 9.17 -3.74
C GLU A 150 1.21 9.09 -2.31
N GLU A 151 0.96 10.14 -1.55
CA GLU A 151 1.44 10.31 -0.17
C GLU A 151 0.26 10.55 0.77
N ILE A 152 0.36 10.07 2.01
CA ILE A 152 -0.63 10.30 3.06
C ILE A 152 -0.10 11.22 4.18
N ASP A 153 1.21 11.31 4.33
CA ASP A 153 1.84 12.10 5.38
C ASP A 153 1.49 13.60 5.34
N PRO A 154 1.29 14.27 4.16
CA PRO A 154 0.82 15.64 4.16
C PRO A 154 -0.56 15.81 4.82
N ALA A 155 -1.47 14.86 4.57
CA ALA A 155 -2.80 14.88 5.20
C ALA A 155 -2.72 14.66 6.72
N ILE A 156 -1.91 13.71 7.18
CA ILE A 156 -1.69 13.45 8.61
C ILE A 156 -1.10 14.70 9.29
N LYS A 157 -0.08 15.32 8.71
CA LYS A 157 0.56 16.54 9.24
C LYS A 157 -0.41 17.72 9.34
N ARG A 158 -1.27 17.93 8.34
CA ARG A 158 -2.30 18.98 8.36
C ARG A 158 -3.30 18.81 9.51
N HIS A 159 -3.53 17.58 9.93
CA HIS A 159 -4.41 17.28 11.07
C HIS A 159 -3.64 17.16 12.40
N ASN A 160 -2.39 17.65 12.47
CA ASN A 160 -1.51 17.59 13.64
C ASN A 160 -1.27 16.15 14.14
N GLY A 161 -1.34 15.16 13.24
CA GLY A 161 -1.05 13.77 13.56
C GLY A 161 0.44 13.53 13.75
N LYS A 162 0.77 12.71 14.74
CA LYS A 162 2.15 12.32 15.06
C LYS A 162 2.59 11.17 14.18
N ILE A 163 3.70 11.34 13.44
CA ILE A 163 4.33 10.32 12.62
C ILE A 163 5.63 9.90 13.29
N GLU A 164 5.85 8.60 13.47
CA GLU A 164 7.07 8.01 14.03
C GLU A 164 7.70 7.01 13.06
N TYR A 165 9.01 6.84 13.18
CA TYR A 165 9.74 5.77 12.48
C TYR A 165 9.75 4.52 13.37
N CYS A 166 9.43 3.37 12.77
CA CYS A 166 9.54 2.07 13.42
C CYS A 166 10.27 1.09 12.49
N TYR A 167 11.60 1.14 12.50
CA TYR A 167 12.45 0.29 11.66
C TYR A 167 12.47 -1.18 12.08
N ASP A 168 11.91 -1.48 13.24
CA ASP A 168 11.70 -2.84 13.70
C ASP A 168 10.47 -3.50 13.06
N TRP A 169 9.59 -2.74 12.42
CA TRP A 169 8.48 -3.25 11.63
C TRP A 169 8.88 -3.27 10.16
N VAL A 170 8.98 -4.47 9.61
CA VAL A 170 9.61 -4.72 8.32
C VAL A 170 8.60 -5.25 7.31
N ILE A 171 8.66 -4.69 6.11
CA ILE A 171 7.97 -5.16 4.91
C ILE A 171 9.03 -5.70 3.94
N LEU A 172 8.76 -6.85 3.35
CA LEU A 172 9.59 -7.49 2.32
C LEU A 172 8.96 -7.22 0.96
N HIS A 173 9.72 -6.67 0.01
CA HIS A 173 9.24 -6.32 -1.33
C HIS A 173 9.93 -7.18 -2.39
N TYR A 174 9.12 -7.88 -3.19
CA TYR A 174 9.55 -8.85 -4.19
C TYR A 174 9.34 -8.40 -5.63
N GLY A 175 8.68 -7.26 -5.85
CA GLY A 175 8.28 -6.78 -7.17
C GLY A 175 9.45 -6.56 -8.13
N LEU A 176 10.64 -6.23 -7.64
CA LEU A 176 11.84 -6.07 -8.46
C LEU A 176 12.46 -7.42 -8.92
N MET A 177 12.04 -8.54 -8.31
CA MET A 177 12.41 -9.89 -8.74
C MET A 177 11.50 -10.39 -9.88
N ASP A 178 10.34 -9.78 -10.06
CA ASP A 178 9.37 -10.18 -11.08
C ASP A 178 9.89 -9.82 -12.47
N LYS A 179 10.12 -10.85 -13.31
CA LYS A 179 10.59 -10.68 -14.68
C LYS A 179 9.63 -9.89 -15.57
N ARG A 180 8.33 -9.82 -15.21
CA ARG A 180 7.31 -9.00 -15.88
C ARG A 180 7.55 -7.50 -15.71
N VAL A 181 8.24 -7.10 -14.64
CA VAL A 181 8.58 -5.70 -14.33
C VAL A 181 9.88 -5.27 -15.01
N GLN A 182 10.78 -6.22 -15.33
CA GLN A 182 12.04 -5.93 -15.99
C GLN A 182 11.80 -5.70 -17.50
N GLY A 183 11.70 -4.44 -17.91
CA GLY A 183 11.49 -4.01 -19.30
C GLY A 183 10.04 -3.72 -19.65
N ASP A 184 9.22 -3.30 -18.69
CA ASP A 184 7.80 -3.03 -18.88
C ASP A 184 7.55 -1.61 -19.42
N ASP A 185 7.53 -1.47 -20.74
CA ASP A 185 7.09 -0.26 -21.44
C ASP A 185 5.71 0.21 -20.94
N LEU A 186 4.84 -0.74 -20.51
CA LEU A 186 3.49 -0.44 -20.02
C LEU A 186 3.48 0.32 -18.68
N ARG A 187 4.46 0.10 -17.80
CA ARG A 187 4.59 0.88 -16.55
C ARG A 187 4.92 2.32 -16.87
N HIS A 188 5.91 2.52 -17.71
CA HIS A 188 6.32 3.84 -18.16
C HIS A 188 5.18 4.55 -18.89
N GLU A 189 4.52 3.92 -19.84
CA GLU A 189 3.36 4.48 -20.54
C GLU A 189 2.23 4.86 -19.56
N ARG A 190 1.97 4.04 -18.55
CA ARG A 190 1.00 4.32 -17.50
C ARG A 190 1.40 5.55 -16.69
N ALA A 191 2.66 5.64 -16.25
CA ALA A 191 3.20 6.78 -15.50
C ALA A 191 3.06 8.07 -16.29
N ILE A 192 3.51 8.09 -17.54
CA ILE A 192 3.41 9.25 -18.45
C ILE A 192 1.95 9.69 -18.61
N ARG A 193 1.03 8.76 -18.80
CA ARG A 193 -0.41 9.09 -18.95
C ARG A 193 -0.98 9.73 -17.70
N ILE A 194 -0.71 9.16 -16.52
CA ILE A 194 -1.17 9.69 -15.22
C ILE A 194 -0.60 11.09 -14.99
N LEU A 195 0.69 11.27 -15.18
CA LEU A 195 1.37 12.56 -14.97
C LEU A 195 0.90 13.61 -15.97
N THR A 196 0.66 13.24 -17.24
CA THR A 196 0.13 14.16 -18.24
C THR A 196 -1.25 14.69 -17.82
N GLN A 197 -2.13 13.80 -17.36
CA GLN A 197 -3.46 14.19 -16.86
C GLN A 197 -3.34 15.09 -15.62
N ALA A 198 -2.53 14.69 -14.63
CA ALA A 198 -2.34 15.44 -13.39
C ALA A 198 -1.75 16.85 -13.64
N ILE A 199 -0.81 16.98 -14.58
CA ILE A 199 -0.26 18.29 -15.00
C ILE A 199 -1.34 19.16 -15.65
N ALA A 200 -2.21 18.58 -16.48
CA ALA A 200 -3.31 19.33 -17.10
C ALA A 200 -4.31 19.87 -16.05
N GLU A 201 -4.55 19.12 -14.98
CA GLU A 201 -5.42 19.51 -13.87
C GLU A 201 -4.77 20.50 -12.89
N LYS A 202 -3.45 20.35 -12.63
CA LYS A 202 -2.67 21.15 -11.66
C LYS A 202 -1.34 21.62 -12.27
N PRO A 203 -1.38 22.52 -13.26
CA PRO A 203 -0.16 22.91 -14.02
C PRO A 203 0.89 23.66 -13.20
N ILE A 204 0.58 24.10 -12.00
CA ILE A 204 1.51 24.84 -11.13
C ILE A 204 2.18 23.94 -10.06
N ASP A 205 1.92 22.64 -10.03
CA ASP A 205 2.60 21.72 -9.10
C ASP A 205 3.97 21.27 -9.66
N PRO A 206 5.10 21.79 -9.11
CA PRO A 206 6.43 21.50 -9.63
C PRO A 206 6.83 20.02 -9.48
N ASN A 207 6.24 19.29 -8.51
CA ASN A 207 6.57 17.88 -8.30
C ASN A 207 6.11 17.01 -9.48
N LEU A 208 4.98 17.36 -10.12
CA LEU A 208 4.49 16.62 -11.28
C LEU A 208 5.48 16.67 -12.46
N TYR A 209 6.11 17.84 -12.67
CA TYR A 209 7.13 17.99 -13.72
C TYR A 209 8.42 17.27 -13.36
N MET A 210 8.80 17.26 -12.08
CA MET A 210 9.95 16.50 -11.60
C MET A 210 9.74 14.99 -11.81
N PHE A 211 8.57 14.45 -11.46
CA PHE A 211 8.23 13.05 -11.70
C PHE A 211 8.19 12.72 -13.20
N MET A 212 7.60 13.60 -14.02
CA MET A 212 7.58 13.42 -15.48
C MET A 212 9.00 13.35 -16.08
N ALA A 213 9.96 14.07 -15.50
CA ALA A 213 11.35 14.07 -15.98
C ALA A 213 12.16 12.85 -15.51
N SER A 214 11.66 12.12 -14.49
CA SER A 214 12.30 10.91 -13.96
C SER A 214 11.83 9.61 -14.63
N GLU A 215 10.71 9.65 -15.34
CA GLU A 215 10.18 8.54 -16.16
C GLU A 215 10.82 8.53 -17.56
#